data_9dfad49b861d4552439def58cef2f1ef
#
_entry.id   9dfad49b861d4552439def58cef2f1ef
#
_cell.length_a   1.000
_cell.length_b   1.000
_cell.length_c   1.000
_cell.angle_alpha   90.00
_cell.angle_beta   90.00
_cell.angle_gamma   90.00
#
_symmetry.space_group_name_H-M   'P 1'
#
loop_
_entity.id
_entity.type
_entity.pdbx_description
1 polymer ?
#
loop_
_entity_poly.entity_id
_entity_poly.type
_entity_poly.pdbx_seq_one_letter_code
_entity_poly.pdbx_strand_id
1 'polypeptide(L)'
;MSSTGQIEEPCVLLVEDDDAAREALSDCLEMEGITVVAARNGKEALEYLHKAPKPKIILLDLFMPVMTGWEFRAAQKKDTAIADIPVVVVTAFGSGGTKEIDANLIMHKPLDIDRLINVIRDYC
;
A
#
# COMPACT_ATOMS: atom_id res chain seq x y z
N MET A 1 -16.52 -20.00 9.90
CA MET A 1 -16.09 -19.16 10.98
C MET A 1 -14.59 -19.00 11.00
N SER A 2 -14.16 -17.88 11.39
CA SER A 2 -12.74 -17.68 11.44
C SER A 2 -12.14 -18.53 12.54
N SER A 3 -10.99 -19.08 12.27
CA SER A 3 -10.29 -19.85 13.27
C SER A 3 -9.75 -18.97 14.34
N THR A 4 -9.99 -19.36 15.55
CA THR A 4 -9.45 -18.66 16.69
C THR A 4 -7.93 -18.75 16.67
N GLY A 5 -7.27 -17.63 16.86
CA GLY A 5 -5.81 -17.59 16.92
C GLY A 5 -5.10 -17.56 15.58
N GLN A 6 -5.82 -17.63 14.49
CA GLN A 6 -5.20 -17.48 13.18
C GLN A 6 -5.07 -16.01 12.83
N ILE A 7 -3.90 -15.64 12.29
CA ILE A 7 -3.68 -14.31 11.77
C ILE A 7 -4.05 -14.36 10.30
N GLU A 8 -5.07 -13.60 9.93
CA GLU A 8 -5.45 -13.52 8.53
C GLU A 8 -4.44 -12.70 7.77
N GLU A 9 -4.11 -13.17 6.56
CA GLU A 9 -3.27 -12.39 5.67
C GLU A 9 -4.07 -11.19 5.18
N PRO A 10 -3.54 -9.98 5.31
CA PRO A 10 -4.22 -8.81 4.77
C PRO A 10 -4.16 -8.82 3.25
N CYS A 11 -5.17 -8.26 2.62
CA CYS A 11 -5.10 -8.03 1.18
C CYS A 11 -4.16 -6.86 0.88
N VAL A 12 -4.34 -5.76 1.60
CA VAL A 12 -3.68 -4.48 1.29
C VAL A 12 -2.82 -4.01 2.45
N LEU A 13 -1.58 -3.61 2.14
CA LEU A 13 -0.79 -2.76 3.03
C LEU A 13 -0.88 -1.34 2.47
N LEU A 14 -1.47 -0.45 3.23
CA LEU A 14 -1.63 0.96 2.85
C LEU A 14 -0.55 1.79 3.54
N VAL A 15 0.29 2.45 2.76
CA VAL A 15 1.37 3.27 3.27
C VAL A 15 1.06 4.74 2.94
N GLU A 16 0.60 5.47 3.95
CA GLU A 16 0.13 6.85 3.80
C GLU A 16 0.39 7.60 5.11
N ASP A 17 1.07 8.75 5.03
CA ASP A 17 1.44 9.51 6.22
C ASP A 17 0.31 10.40 6.74
N ASP A 18 -0.60 10.85 5.90
CA ASP A 18 -1.70 11.70 6.35
C ASP A 18 -2.74 10.86 7.09
N ASP A 19 -2.96 11.18 8.36
CA ASP A 19 -3.85 10.40 9.22
C ASP A 19 -5.27 10.33 8.68
N ALA A 20 -5.81 11.47 8.26
CA ALA A 20 -7.20 11.52 7.76
C ALA A 20 -7.34 10.74 6.46
N ALA A 21 -6.40 10.90 5.54
CA ALA A 21 -6.43 10.18 4.26
C ALA A 21 -6.27 8.67 4.49
N ARG A 22 -5.37 8.29 5.39
CA ARG A 22 -5.14 6.88 5.69
C ARG A 22 -6.39 6.23 6.28
N GLU A 23 -7.02 6.89 7.25
CA GLU A 23 -8.24 6.36 7.89
C GLU A 23 -9.40 6.29 6.90
N ALA A 24 -9.59 7.35 6.13
CA ALA A 24 -10.70 7.38 5.16
C ALA A 24 -10.57 6.26 4.12
N LEU A 25 -9.37 6.07 3.59
CA LEU A 25 -9.17 5.05 2.58
C LEU A 25 -9.28 3.64 3.18
N SER A 26 -8.71 3.44 4.38
CA SER A 26 -8.84 2.16 5.08
C SER A 26 -10.31 1.81 5.29
N ASP A 27 -11.10 2.77 5.77
CA ASP A 27 -12.52 2.55 6.02
C ASP A 27 -13.28 2.22 4.74
N CYS A 28 -13.00 2.94 3.65
CA CYS A 28 -13.63 2.66 2.36
C CYS A 28 -13.34 1.23 1.89
N LEU A 29 -12.10 0.80 2.00
CA LEU A 29 -11.72 -0.53 1.56
C LEU A 29 -12.32 -1.61 2.45
N GLU A 30 -12.34 -1.39 3.75
CA GLU A 30 -12.92 -2.36 4.69
C GLU A 30 -14.42 -2.51 4.49
N MET A 31 -15.11 -1.43 4.15
CA MET A 31 -16.53 -1.50 3.82
C MET A 31 -16.80 -2.38 2.60
N GLU A 32 -15.81 -2.54 1.73
CA GLU A 32 -15.91 -3.41 0.57
C GLU A 32 -15.44 -4.84 0.85
N GLY A 33 -15.17 -5.16 2.11
CA GLY A 33 -14.72 -6.49 2.50
C GLY A 33 -13.23 -6.74 2.28
N ILE A 34 -12.46 -5.69 2.01
CA ILE A 34 -11.02 -5.79 1.78
C ILE A 34 -10.29 -5.61 3.10
N THR A 35 -9.44 -6.55 3.46
CA THR A 35 -8.66 -6.45 4.70
C THR A 35 -7.45 -5.55 4.49
N VAL A 36 -7.29 -4.58 5.37
CA VAL A 36 -6.26 -3.54 5.24
C VAL A 36 -5.42 -3.47 6.50
N VAL A 37 -4.11 -3.40 6.30
CA VAL A 37 -3.18 -2.99 7.35
C VAL A 37 -2.59 -1.66 6.89
N ALA A 38 -2.50 -0.69 7.79
CA ALA A 38 -2.03 0.64 7.45
C ALA A 38 -0.72 0.94 8.16
N ALA A 39 0.16 1.63 7.44
CA ALA A 39 1.44 2.12 7.97
C ALA A 39 1.54 3.61 7.70
N ARG A 40 2.17 4.34 8.61
CA ARG A 40 2.27 5.79 8.52
C ARG A 40 3.42 6.28 7.67
N ASN A 41 4.38 5.41 7.39
CA ASN A 41 5.54 5.75 6.57
C ASN A 41 6.20 4.47 6.07
N GLY A 42 7.21 4.64 5.23
CA GLY A 42 7.90 3.50 4.63
C GLY A 42 8.64 2.64 5.63
N LYS A 43 9.20 3.26 6.68
CA LYS A 43 9.92 2.50 7.70
C LYS A 43 8.97 1.57 8.46
N GLU A 44 7.83 2.09 8.87
CA GLU A 44 6.82 1.29 9.56
C GLU A 44 6.31 0.16 8.67
N ALA A 45 6.12 0.46 7.39
CA ALA A 45 5.70 -0.55 6.41
C ALA A 45 6.71 -1.68 6.28
N LEU A 46 8.00 -1.36 6.20
CA LEU A 46 9.03 -2.39 6.12
C LEU A 46 9.09 -3.23 7.39
N GLU A 47 8.94 -2.60 8.54
CA GLU A 47 8.90 -3.33 9.82
C GLU A 47 7.74 -4.31 9.83
N TYR A 48 6.58 -3.87 9.37
CA TYR A 48 5.42 -4.75 9.27
C TYR A 48 5.70 -5.93 8.33
N LEU A 49 6.27 -5.67 7.16
CA LEU A 49 6.53 -6.71 6.16
C LEU A 49 7.51 -7.78 6.67
N HIS A 50 8.39 -7.42 7.59
CA HIS A 50 9.34 -8.38 8.14
C HIS A 50 8.77 -9.22 9.28
N LYS A 51 7.65 -8.83 9.88
CA LYS A 51 7.13 -9.45 11.10
C LYS A 51 5.80 -10.16 10.91
N ALA A 52 5.07 -9.86 9.89
CA ALA A 52 3.67 -10.24 9.77
C ALA A 52 3.43 -10.94 8.43
N PRO A 53 2.24 -11.55 8.25
CA PRO A 53 1.88 -12.14 6.97
C PRO A 53 1.95 -11.11 5.85
N LYS A 54 2.40 -11.55 4.68
CA LYS A 54 2.59 -10.66 3.53
C LYS A 54 1.24 -10.25 2.95
N PRO A 55 1.06 -8.97 2.60
CA PRO A 55 -0.13 -8.54 1.89
C PRO A 55 -0.10 -9.02 0.44
N LYS A 56 -1.24 -8.93 -0.22
CA LYS A 56 -1.34 -9.25 -1.64
C LYS A 56 -0.92 -8.09 -2.53
N ILE A 57 -1.05 -6.87 -2.02
CA ILE A 57 -0.74 -5.65 -2.75
C ILE A 57 -0.38 -4.53 -1.77
N ILE A 58 0.47 -3.64 -2.22
CA ILE A 58 0.86 -2.45 -1.43
C ILE A 58 0.34 -1.21 -2.15
N LEU A 59 -0.38 -0.36 -1.41
CA LEU A 59 -0.74 0.98 -1.88
C LEU A 59 0.25 1.95 -1.26
N LEU A 60 0.96 2.70 -2.08
CA LEU A 60 2.11 3.47 -1.64
C LEU A 60 2.02 4.93 -2.05
N ASP A 61 2.02 5.82 -1.07
CA ASP A 61 2.20 7.24 -1.32
C ASP A 61 3.68 7.54 -1.53
N LEU A 62 4.00 8.46 -2.43
CA LEU A 62 5.39 8.79 -2.72
C LEU A 62 5.99 9.80 -1.76
N PHE A 63 5.20 10.79 -1.33
CA PHE A 63 5.71 11.92 -0.57
C PHE A 63 5.37 11.76 0.91
N MET A 64 6.28 11.15 1.64
CA MET A 64 6.13 10.88 3.06
C MET A 64 7.39 11.30 3.81
N PRO A 65 7.25 11.73 5.09
CA PRO A 65 8.43 11.96 5.92
C PRO A 65 9.08 10.62 6.31
N VAL A 66 10.26 10.70 6.86
CA VAL A 66 11.05 9.56 7.36
C VAL A 66 11.59 8.69 6.23
N MET A 67 10.72 8.21 5.35
CA MET A 67 11.13 7.41 4.19
C MET A 67 10.14 7.67 3.07
N THR A 68 10.64 8.16 1.94
CA THR A 68 9.79 8.42 0.77
C THR A 68 9.35 7.11 0.13
N GLY A 69 8.35 7.19 -0.75
CA GLY A 69 7.92 6.03 -1.51
C GLY A 69 9.02 5.45 -2.38
N TRP A 70 9.86 6.30 -2.96
CA TRP A 70 11.00 5.83 -3.75
C TRP A 70 11.99 5.04 -2.89
N GLU A 71 12.29 5.54 -1.70
CA GLU A 71 13.19 4.87 -0.78
C GLU A 71 12.61 3.54 -0.30
N PHE A 72 11.31 3.53 -0.01
CA PHE A 72 10.62 2.30 0.37
C PHE A 72 10.71 1.26 -0.74
N ARG A 73 10.41 1.67 -1.98
CA ARG A 73 10.42 0.74 -3.10
C ARG A 73 11.82 0.19 -3.36
N ALA A 74 12.85 1.04 -3.22
CA ALA A 74 14.23 0.60 -3.38
C ALA A 74 14.59 -0.47 -2.32
N ALA A 75 14.18 -0.24 -1.08
CA ALA A 75 14.42 -1.18 0.01
C ALA A 75 13.66 -2.50 -0.22
N GLN A 76 12.41 -2.41 -0.67
CA GLN A 76 11.60 -3.58 -0.98
C GLN A 76 12.25 -4.45 -2.06
N LYS A 77 12.74 -3.84 -3.12
CA LYS A 77 13.31 -4.58 -4.25
C LYS A 77 14.60 -5.30 -3.89
N LYS A 78 15.31 -4.83 -2.87
CA LYS A 78 16.53 -5.48 -2.40
C LYS A 78 16.27 -6.69 -1.51
N ASP A 79 15.06 -6.85 -1.03
CA ASP A 79 14.70 -7.94 -0.13
C ASP A 79 13.88 -8.97 -0.90
N THR A 80 14.49 -10.10 -1.23
CA THR A 80 13.83 -11.12 -2.04
C THR A 80 12.56 -11.67 -1.40
N ALA A 81 12.44 -11.58 -0.08
CA ALA A 81 11.23 -12.07 0.61
C ALA A 81 10.00 -11.22 0.30
N ILE A 82 10.18 -9.94 -0.05
CA ILE A 82 9.06 -9.01 -0.26
C ILE A 82 9.11 -8.31 -1.62
N ALA A 83 10.15 -8.55 -2.42
CA ALA A 83 10.38 -7.85 -3.68
C ALA A 83 9.25 -8.05 -4.69
N ASP A 84 8.58 -9.17 -4.64
CA ASP A 84 7.57 -9.53 -5.65
C ASP A 84 6.16 -9.07 -5.30
N ILE A 85 5.95 -8.47 -4.12
CA ILE A 85 4.63 -7.96 -3.77
C ILE A 85 4.31 -6.78 -4.69
N PRO A 86 3.17 -6.82 -5.42
CA PRO A 86 2.84 -5.73 -6.34
C PRO A 86 2.60 -4.43 -5.61
N VAL A 87 2.99 -3.33 -6.25
CA VAL A 87 2.88 -1.99 -5.70
C VAL A 87 2.05 -1.12 -6.62
N VAL A 88 1.01 -0.49 -6.07
CA VAL A 88 0.26 0.57 -6.73
C VAL A 88 0.63 1.88 -6.05
N VAL A 89 1.21 2.80 -6.81
CA VAL A 89 1.56 4.12 -6.29
C VAL A 89 0.34 5.03 -6.40
N VAL A 90 0.07 5.76 -5.33
CA VAL A 90 -1.02 6.74 -5.28
C VAL A 90 -0.38 8.08 -4.96
N THR A 91 -0.48 9.06 -5.85
CA THR A 91 0.23 10.31 -5.67
C THR A 91 -0.61 11.50 -6.09
N ALA A 92 -0.40 12.63 -5.41
CA ALA A 92 -1.04 13.89 -5.74
C ALA A 92 -0.36 14.59 -6.93
N PHE A 93 0.83 14.17 -7.30
CA PHE A 93 1.59 14.84 -8.36
C PHE A 93 1.26 14.26 -9.71
N GLY A 94 1.19 15.14 -10.71
CA GLY A 94 1.01 14.73 -12.08
C GLY A 94 2.26 14.06 -12.64
N SER A 95 2.12 13.44 -13.80
CA SER A 95 3.20 12.65 -14.41
C SER A 95 4.48 13.45 -14.66
N GLY A 96 4.35 14.75 -14.89
CA GLY A 96 5.54 15.60 -15.13
C GLY A 96 6.30 15.98 -13.88
N GLY A 97 5.75 15.76 -12.70
CA GLY A 97 6.36 16.19 -11.45
C GLY A 97 6.98 15.06 -10.64
N THR A 98 6.87 13.81 -11.08
CA THR A 98 7.43 12.68 -10.34
C THR A 98 8.60 12.07 -11.07
N LYS A 99 9.61 11.67 -10.31
CA LYS A 99 10.65 10.80 -10.85
C LYS A 99 10.01 9.47 -11.19
N GLU A 100 10.59 8.80 -12.16
CA GLU A 100 10.14 7.46 -12.47
C GLU A 100 10.25 6.56 -11.26
N ILE A 101 9.22 5.75 -11.06
CA ILE A 101 9.24 4.73 -10.03
C ILE A 101 8.78 3.43 -10.68
N ASP A 102 9.47 2.36 -10.34
CA ASP A 102 9.11 1.02 -10.81
C ASP A 102 7.94 0.51 -9.96
N ALA A 103 6.74 0.61 -10.50
CA ALA A 103 5.53 0.18 -9.84
C ALA A 103 4.61 -0.52 -10.83
N ASN A 104 3.71 -1.34 -10.33
CA ASN A 104 2.76 -2.07 -11.18
C ASN A 104 1.73 -1.12 -11.78
N LEU A 105 1.37 -0.07 -11.05
CA LEU A 105 0.42 0.93 -11.51
C LEU A 105 0.64 2.21 -10.73
N ILE A 106 0.42 3.35 -11.39
CA ILE A 106 0.44 4.66 -10.74
C ILE A 106 -0.94 5.27 -10.91
N MET A 107 -1.54 5.66 -9.80
CA MET A 107 -2.83 6.34 -9.79
C MET A 107 -2.66 7.72 -9.19
N HIS A 108 -3.37 8.69 -9.75
CA HIS A 108 -3.25 10.07 -9.30
C HIS A 108 -4.45 10.47 -8.44
N LYS A 109 -4.18 11.31 -7.44
CA LYS A 109 -5.24 11.90 -6.63
C LYS A 109 -5.90 13.06 -7.39
N PRO A 110 -7.20 13.29 -7.23
CA PRO A 110 -8.13 12.55 -6.37
C PRO A 110 -8.42 11.16 -6.92
N LEU A 111 -8.49 10.19 -6.01
CA LEU A 111 -8.66 8.79 -6.42
C LEU A 111 -10.07 8.50 -6.90
N ASP A 112 -10.14 7.77 -8.00
CA ASP A 112 -11.36 7.07 -8.38
C ASP A 112 -11.44 5.80 -7.54
N ILE A 113 -12.25 5.82 -6.52
CA ILE A 113 -12.33 4.73 -5.54
C ILE A 113 -12.81 3.44 -6.19
N ASP A 114 -13.79 3.51 -7.09
CA ASP A 114 -14.29 2.31 -7.76
C ASP A 114 -13.20 1.66 -8.60
N ARG A 115 -12.41 2.47 -9.30
CA ARG A 115 -11.28 1.94 -10.08
C ARG A 115 -10.25 1.30 -9.16
N LEU A 116 -9.94 1.94 -8.05
CA LEU A 116 -8.97 1.41 -7.08
C LEU A 116 -9.44 0.07 -6.54
N ILE A 117 -10.71 -0.03 -6.15
CA ILE A 117 -11.28 -1.27 -5.63
C ILE A 117 -11.17 -2.39 -6.68
N ASN A 118 -11.47 -2.08 -7.94
CA ASN A 118 -11.36 -3.07 -9.00
C ASN A 118 -9.92 -3.53 -9.20
N VAL A 119 -8.96 -2.62 -9.14
CA VAL A 119 -7.54 -2.98 -9.21
C VAL A 119 -7.15 -3.90 -8.07
N ILE A 120 -7.54 -3.54 -6.85
CA ILE A 120 -7.22 -4.33 -5.67
C ILE A 120 -7.80 -5.74 -5.78
N ARG A 121 -9.03 -5.87 -6.26
CA ARG A 121 -9.69 -7.18 -6.38
C ARG A 121 -9.00 -8.10 -7.35
N ASP A 122 -8.26 -7.57 -8.31
CA ASP A 122 -7.47 -8.41 -9.21
C ASP A 122 -6.34 -9.13 -8.48
N TYR A 123 -5.92 -8.63 -7.33
CA TYR A 123 -4.82 -9.21 -6.55
C TYR A 123 -5.32 -10.00 -5.33
N CYS A 124 -6.52 -9.76 -4.91
CA CYS A 124 -7.12 -10.41 -3.74
C CYS A 124 -8.26 -11.41 -4.12
#